data_67b4fa8142b43ae6c7a1dada0856fe9d
#
_entry.id   67b4fa8142b43ae6c7a1dada0856fe9d
#
_cell.length_a   1.000
_cell.length_b   1.000
_cell.length_c   1.000
_cell.angle_alpha   90.00
_cell.angle_beta   90.00
_cell.angle_gamma   90.00
#
_symmetry.space_group_name_H-M   'P 1'
#
loop_
_entity.id
_entity.type
_entity.pdbx_description
1 polymer ?
#
loop_
_entity_poly.entity_id
_entity_poly.type
_entity_poly.pdbx_seq_one_letter_code
_entity_poly.pdbx_strand_id
1 'polypeptide(L)'
;MPLALLLSFMLFACQQGDNNAQPKVAVVDMARVMRDSEPGKAGVKFLESLQGDMQTKLNDILQRLEANHKDAEAQKELQAVYMSAQQRMQVEQQNVVNLLYDAIQRVVNTYRTEKGYAVIISTEAVAAFDSKSDVTNEVLDLVNKQKLDFKSVTPEAEKAPEAAAPKAETPKDDKAAKAKK
;
A
#
# COMPACT_ATOMS: atom_id res chain seq x y z
N MET A 1 59.20 -28.96 -53.46
CA MET A 1 59.09 -28.53 -52.07
C MET A 1 58.17 -27.34 -51.99
N PRO A 2 56.90 -27.53 -51.58
CA PRO A 2 56.25 -26.66 -50.66
C PRO A 2 55.23 -27.46 -49.83
N LEU A 3 55.65 -27.95 -48.67
CA LEU A 3 54.77 -28.71 -47.75
C LEU A 3 54.80 -28.14 -46.31
N ALA A 4 55.23 -26.87 -46.17
CA ALA A 4 55.41 -26.28 -44.84
C ALA A 4 54.49 -25.09 -44.55
N LEU A 5 53.46 -24.80 -45.36
CA LEU A 5 52.62 -23.60 -45.18
C LEU A 5 51.10 -23.87 -44.78
N LEU A 6 50.75 -25.07 -44.35
CA LEU A 6 49.36 -25.46 -44.08
C LEU A 6 49.08 -25.81 -42.62
N LEU A 7 50.02 -25.49 -41.69
CA LEU A 7 49.85 -25.87 -40.27
C LEU A 7 49.67 -24.68 -39.29
N SER A 8 49.42 -23.47 -39.79
CA SER A 8 49.30 -22.27 -38.92
C SER A 8 47.87 -21.70 -38.78
N PHE A 9 46.81 -22.43 -39.19
CA PHE A 9 45.45 -21.85 -39.20
C PHE A 9 44.47 -22.50 -38.24
N MET A 10 44.93 -23.28 -37.24
CA MET A 10 44.06 -24.02 -36.32
C MET A 10 44.20 -23.58 -34.85
N LEU A 11 44.54 -22.33 -34.53
CA LEU A 11 44.63 -21.85 -33.14
C LEU A 11 43.72 -20.65 -32.83
N PHE A 12 42.69 -20.38 -33.66
CA PHE A 12 41.76 -19.27 -33.42
C PHE A 12 40.35 -19.71 -33.02
N ALA A 13 40.20 -20.87 -32.43
CA ALA A 13 38.87 -21.36 -32.07
C ALA A 13 38.81 -21.79 -30.61
N CYS A 14 39.01 -20.89 -29.66
CA CYS A 14 38.53 -21.02 -28.26
C CYS A 14 38.66 -19.67 -27.55
N GLN A 15 38.08 -18.60 -28.11
CA GLN A 15 37.58 -17.49 -27.28
C GLN A 15 36.10 -17.75 -27.05
N GLN A 16 35.83 -18.80 -26.29
CA GLN A 16 34.59 -19.02 -25.61
C GLN A 16 34.53 -17.90 -24.56
N GLY A 17 33.84 -16.83 -24.91
CA GLY A 17 33.60 -15.73 -23.98
C GLY A 17 33.03 -16.33 -22.67
N ASP A 18 33.77 -16.15 -21.60
CA ASP A 18 33.31 -16.40 -20.24
C ASP A 18 32.05 -15.54 -20.01
N ASN A 19 30.90 -16.05 -20.45
CA ASN A 19 29.58 -15.56 -20.04
C ASN A 19 29.30 -15.96 -18.57
N ASN A 20 30.34 -16.01 -17.76
CA ASN A 20 30.25 -16.19 -16.33
C ASN A 20 30.14 -14.80 -15.64
N ALA A 21 29.36 -13.89 -16.24
CA ALA A 21 28.99 -12.67 -15.56
C ALA A 21 28.20 -13.05 -14.31
N GLN A 22 28.84 -12.89 -13.16
CA GLN A 22 28.16 -13.13 -11.88
C GLN A 22 26.85 -12.32 -11.84
N PRO A 23 25.77 -12.89 -11.31
CA PRO A 23 24.49 -12.20 -11.24
C PRO A 23 24.65 -10.90 -10.44
N LYS A 24 24.33 -9.77 -11.07
CA LYS A 24 24.37 -8.47 -10.45
C LYS A 24 23.30 -8.35 -9.39
N VAL A 25 23.68 -8.07 -8.15
CA VAL A 25 22.78 -7.93 -7.00
C VAL A 25 22.83 -6.50 -6.49
N ALA A 26 21.70 -5.96 -6.07
CA ALA A 26 21.59 -4.67 -5.42
C ALA A 26 20.74 -4.76 -4.16
N VAL A 27 20.80 -3.73 -3.32
CA VAL A 27 19.96 -3.55 -2.13
C VAL A 27 19.20 -2.23 -2.21
N VAL A 28 18.03 -2.17 -1.58
CA VAL A 28 17.19 -0.99 -1.48
C VAL A 28 16.58 -0.87 -0.09
N ASP A 29 16.63 0.32 0.50
CA ASP A 29 15.92 0.64 1.75
C ASP A 29 14.47 1.05 1.41
N MET A 30 13.58 0.05 1.48
CA MET A 30 12.17 0.24 1.18
C MET A 30 11.49 1.20 2.15
N ALA A 31 11.85 1.14 3.44
CA ALA A 31 11.28 2.01 4.46
C ALA A 31 11.66 3.47 4.22
N ARG A 32 12.91 3.72 3.84
CA ARG A 32 13.38 5.06 3.46
C ARG A 32 12.68 5.56 2.20
N VAL A 33 12.54 4.73 1.17
CA VAL A 33 11.82 5.11 -0.06
C VAL A 33 10.37 5.47 0.23
N MET A 34 9.68 4.65 1.05
CA MET A 34 8.30 4.92 1.46
C MET A 34 8.16 6.25 2.21
N ARG A 35 9.07 6.54 3.14
CA ARG A 35 9.00 7.72 4.01
C ARG A 35 9.42 9.01 3.28
N ASP A 36 10.52 8.96 2.53
CA ASP A 36 11.20 10.16 2.04
C ASP A 36 10.76 10.57 0.63
N SER A 37 10.05 9.70 -0.10
CA SER A 37 9.55 10.01 -1.44
C SER A 37 8.43 11.06 -1.43
N GLU A 38 8.30 11.80 -2.54
CA GLU A 38 7.20 12.75 -2.71
C GLU A 38 5.81 12.07 -2.62
N PRO A 39 5.57 10.89 -3.24
CA PRO A 39 4.34 10.16 -2.98
C PRO A 39 4.15 9.75 -1.52
N GLY A 40 5.23 9.36 -0.81
CA GLY A 40 5.16 9.05 0.62
C GLY A 40 4.69 10.24 1.45
N LYS A 41 5.32 11.40 1.25
CA LYS A 41 4.91 12.66 1.89
C LYS A 41 3.47 13.07 1.52
N ALA A 42 3.06 12.84 0.27
CA ALA A 42 1.69 13.12 -0.17
C ALA A 42 0.68 12.22 0.54
N GLY A 43 1.01 10.94 0.75
CA GLY A 43 0.18 10.01 1.53
C GLY A 43 0.00 10.45 2.98
N VAL A 44 1.09 10.92 3.63
CA VAL A 44 1.02 11.50 4.99
C VAL A 44 0.10 12.71 5.02
N LYS A 45 0.27 13.66 4.10
CA LYS A 45 -0.60 14.86 4.00
C LYS A 45 -2.07 14.51 3.78
N PHE A 46 -2.35 13.49 3.00
CA PHE A 46 -3.72 13.00 2.79
C PHE A 46 -4.33 12.52 4.12
N LEU A 47 -3.59 11.71 4.90
CA LEU A 47 -4.05 11.23 6.20
C LEU A 47 -4.21 12.36 7.24
N GLU A 48 -3.32 13.34 7.24
CA GLU A 48 -3.42 14.54 8.08
C GLU A 48 -4.67 15.36 7.73
N SER A 49 -4.97 15.55 6.43
CA SER A 49 -6.19 16.23 5.98
C SER A 49 -7.43 15.50 6.46
N LEU A 50 -7.46 14.18 6.31
CA LEU A 50 -8.58 13.35 6.75
C LEU A 50 -8.79 13.44 8.27
N GLN A 51 -7.70 13.44 9.04
CA GLN A 51 -7.76 13.63 10.50
C GLN A 51 -8.30 15.01 10.87
N GLY A 52 -7.89 16.08 10.13
CA GLY A 52 -8.41 17.44 10.33
C GLY A 52 -9.91 17.53 10.08
N ASP A 53 -10.41 16.91 9.01
CA ASP A 53 -11.84 16.87 8.69
C ASP A 53 -12.65 16.17 9.79
N MET A 54 -12.14 15.04 10.29
CA MET A 54 -12.77 14.33 11.41
C MET A 54 -12.79 15.16 12.69
N GLN A 55 -11.68 15.85 13.00
CA GLN A 55 -11.61 16.72 14.17
C GLN A 55 -12.58 17.88 14.07
N THR A 56 -12.71 18.51 12.91
CA THR A 56 -13.67 19.58 12.65
C THR A 56 -15.10 19.09 12.92
N LYS A 57 -15.46 17.93 12.38
CA LYS A 57 -16.78 17.32 12.58
C LYS A 57 -17.07 17.03 14.05
N LEU A 58 -16.09 16.51 14.80
CA LEU A 58 -16.23 16.29 16.24
C LEU A 58 -16.43 17.60 17.00
N ASN A 59 -15.69 18.64 16.66
CA ASN A 59 -15.82 19.94 17.30
C ASN A 59 -17.22 20.57 17.06
N ASP A 60 -17.76 20.46 15.85
CA ASP A 60 -19.10 20.95 15.52
C ASP A 60 -20.18 20.25 16.35
N ILE A 61 -20.05 18.93 16.55
CA ILE A 61 -20.98 18.16 17.39
C ILE A 61 -20.87 18.59 18.87
N LEU A 62 -19.63 18.80 19.36
CA LEU A 62 -19.39 19.24 20.73
C LEU A 62 -19.97 20.65 20.98
N GLN A 63 -19.85 21.59 20.04
CA GLN A 63 -20.48 22.91 20.14
C GLN A 63 -22.01 22.83 20.23
N ARG A 64 -22.65 21.93 19.46
CA ARG A 64 -24.10 21.67 19.58
C ARG A 64 -24.48 21.13 20.93
N LEU A 65 -23.67 20.27 21.52
CA LEU A 65 -23.89 19.73 22.87
C LEU A 65 -23.66 20.78 23.96
N GLU A 66 -22.70 21.69 23.79
CA GLU A 66 -22.51 22.81 24.71
C GLU A 66 -23.71 23.77 24.70
N ALA A 67 -24.28 24.03 23.51
CA ALA A 67 -25.47 24.86 23.37
C ALA A 67 -26.75 24.19 23.92
N ASN A 68 -26.84 22.88 23.82
CA ASN A 68 -27.95 22.05 24.32
C ASN A 68 -27.49 20.70 24.85
N HIS A 69 -27.19 20.61 26.12
CA HIS A 69 -26.75 19.39 26.78
C HIS A 69 -27.72 18.19 26.69
N LYS A 70 -29.00 18.45 26.35
CA LYS A 70 -30.02 17.42 26.18
C LYS A 70 -30.27 17.03 24.72
N ASP A 71 -29.43 17.47 23.80
CA ASP A 71 -29.51 17.08 22.41
C ASP A 71 -29.16 15.60 22.27
N ALA A 72 -30.17 14.73 22.32
CA ALA A 72 -30.01 13.29 22.24
C ALA A 72 -29.51 12.83 20.86
N GLU A 73 -29.77 13.61 19.81
CA GLU A 73 -29.30 13.33 18.48
C GLU A 73 -27.79 13.62 18.38
N ALA A 74 -27.34 14.77 18.86
CA ALA A 74 -25.91 15.12 18.91
C ALA A 74 -25.09 14.14 19.78
N GLN A 75 -25.69 13.62 20.89
CA GLN A 75 -25.03 12.59 21.71
C GLN A 75 -24.82 11.28 20.93
N LYS A 76 -25.84 10.82 20.19
CA LYS A 76 -25.72 9.62 19.33
C LYS A 76 -24.74 9.84 18.19
N GLU A 77 -24.80 11.03 17.56
CA GLU A 77 -23.89 11.38 16.47
C GLU A 77 -22.44 11.41 16.94
N LEU A 78 -22.16 11.97 18.12
CA LEU A 78 -20.81 12.00 18.70
C LEU A 78 -20.24 10.58 18.83
N GLN A 79 -21.01 9.68 19.40
CA GLN A 79 -20.60 8.30 19.58
C GLN A 79 -20.36 7.59 18.23
N ALA A 80 -21.29 7.76 17.28
CA ALA A 80 -21.17 7.17 15.95
C ALA A 80 -19.97 7.71 15.17
N VAL A 81 -19.75 9.04 15.21
CA VAL A 81 -18.61 9.67 14.52
C VAL A 81 -17.30 9.24 15.15
N TYR A 82 -17.20 9.15 16.47
CA TYR A 82 -15.99 8.71 17.15
C TYR A 82 -15.59 7.28 16.73
N MET A 83 -16.56 6.35 16.75
CA MET A 83 -16.31 4.96 16.35
C MET A 83 -15.96 4.84 14.86
N SER A 84 -16.70 5.54 13.99
CA SER A 84 -16.45 5.51 12.55
C SER A 84 -15.12 6.16 12.17
N ALA A 85 -14.70 7.23 12.88
CA ALA A 85 -13.42 7.89 12.63
C ALA A 85 -12.23 6.98 12.87
N GLN A 86 -12.24 6.19 13.96
CA GLN A 86 -11.16 5.23 14.23
C GLN A 86 -11.08 4.16 13.13
N GLN A 87 -12.21 3.56 12.76
CA GLN A 87 -12.26 2.55 11.71
C GLN A 87 -11.81 3.12 10.37
N ARG A 88 -12.32 4.30 10.02
CA ARG A 88 -11.96 4.99 8.76
C ARG A 88 -10.47 5.26 8.68
N MET A 89 -9.89 5.82 9.74
CA MET A 89 -8.44 6.12 9.78
C MET A 89 -7.60 4.86 9.54
N GLN A 90 -7.95 3.74 10.17
CA GLN A 90 -7.24 2.47 9.99
C GLN A 90 -7.32 1.97 8.54
N VAL A 91 -8.51 2.02 7.92
CA VAL A 91 -8.71 1.60 6.53
C VAL A 91 -7.92 2.50 5.56
N GLU A 92 -7.97 3.82 5.76
CA GLU A 92 -7.27 4.76 4.89
C GLU A 92 -5.75 4.68 5.03
N GLN A 93 -5.24 4.47 6.26
CA GLN A 93 -3.81 4.21 6.47
C GLN A 93 -3.36 2.96 5.69
N GLN A 94 -4.11 1.87 5.78
CA GLN A 94 -3.79 0.64 5.05
C GLN A 94 -3.85 0.86 3.53
N ASN A 95 -4.84 1.61 3.04
CA ASN A 95 -4.97 1.96 1.63
C ASN A 95 -3.76 2.76 1.13
N VAL A 96 -3.35 3.80 1.87
CA VAL A 96 -2.16 4.61 1.53
C VAL A 96 -0.90 3.75 1.47
N VAL A 97 -0.68 2.90 2.48
CA VAL A 97 0.48 2.00 2.53
C VAL A 97 0.50 1.05 1.34
N ASN A 98 -0.64 0.42 1.02
CA ASN A 98 -0.74 -0.53 -0.08
C ASN A 98 -0.48 0.15 -1.44
N LEU A 99 -1.11 1.30 -1.71
CA LEU A 99 -0.91 2.04 -2.96
C LEU A 99 0.54 2.47 -3.15
N LEU A 100 1.16 2.96 -2.08
CA LEU A 100 2.55 3.40 -2.11
C LEU A 100 3.50 2.21 -2.31
N TYR A 101 3.31 1.13 -1.57
CA TYR A 101 4.11 -0.08 -1.68
C TYR A 101 4.06 -0.67 -3.10
N ASP A 102 2.86 -0.79 -3.67
CA ASP A 102 2.67 -1.30 -5.03
C ASP A 102 3.36 -0.41 -6.09
N ALA A 103 3.29 0.90 -5.91
CA ALA A 103 3.96 1.84 -6.81
C ALA A 103 5.49 1.69 -6.72
N ILE A 104 6.04 1.61 -5.52
CA ILE A 104 7.48 1.41 -5.29
C ILE A 104 7.93 0.07 -5.87
N GLN A 105 7.19 -1.01 -5.65
CA GLN A 105 7.51 -2.33 -6.19
C GLN A 105 7.57 -2.34 -7.72
N ARG A 106 6.64 -1.64 -8.39
CA ARG A 106 6.70 -1.49 -9.85
C ARG A 106 7.96 -0.76 -10.30
N VAL A 107 8.32 0.33 -9.62
CA VAL A 107 9.53 1.11 -9.92
C VAL A 107 10.79 0.26 -9.71
N VAL A 108 10.89 -0.44 -8.57
CA VAL A 108 12.02 -1.33 -8.26
C VAL A 108 12.16 -2.42 -9.31
N ASN A 109 11.07 -3.05 -9.73
CA ASN A 109 11.13 -4.11 -10.74
C ASN A 109 11.52 -3.57 -12.13
N THR A 110 11.03 -2.40 -12.53
CA THR A 110 11.43 -1.73 -13.76
C THR A 110 12.92 -1.40 -13.73
N TYR A 111 13.39 -0.76 -12.65
CA TYR A 111 14.80 -0.42 -12.45
C TYR A 111 15.69 -1.66 -12.47
N ARG A 112 15.28 -2.74 -11.79
CA ARG A 112 15.96 -4.02 -11.80
C ARG A 112 16.21 -4.52 -13.22
N THR A 113 15.17 -4.50 -14.05
CA THR A 113 15.22 -4.98 -15.43
C THR A 113 16.07 -4.09 -16.31
N GLU A 114 15.90 -2.77 -16.23
CA GLU A 114 16.65 -1.80 -17.03
C GLU A 114 18.15 -1.80 -16.73
N LYS A 115 18.52 -2.00 -15.47
CA LYS A 115 19.92 -2.03 -15.02
C LYS A 115 20.56 -3.40 -15.05
N GLY A 116 19.81 -4.44 -15.42
CA GLY A 116 20.30 -5.81 -15.55
C GLY A 116 20.64 -6.46 -14.20
N TYR A 117 19.96 -6.07 -13.12
CA TYR A 117 20.08 -6.75 -11.84
C TYR A 117 19.32 -8.08 -11.87
N ALA A 118 19.94 -9.15 -11.40
CA ALA A 118 19.28 -10.43 -11.20
C ALA A 118 18.25 -10.33 -10.07
N VAL A 119 18.62 -9.61 -9.00
CA VAL A 119 17.76 -9.39 -7.80
C VAL A 119 18.08 -8.05 -7.17
N ILE A 120 17.06 -7.40 -6.59
CA ILE A 120 17.19 -6.29 -5.65
C ILE A 120 16.54 -6.73 -4.34
N ILE A 121 17.26 -6.63 -3.24
CA ILE A 121 16.88 -7.14 -1.92
C ILE A 121 16.65 -5.96 -0.99
N SER A 122 15.66 -6.03 -0.10
CA SER A 122 15.50 -5.03 0.95
C SER A 122 16.70 -5.03 1.91
N THR A 123 17.19 -3.86 2.30
CA THR A 123 18.27 -3.72 3.29
C THR A 123 17.94 -4.40 4.61
N GLU A 124 16.65 -4.48 4.98
CA GLU A 124 16.19 -5.17 6.19
C GLU A 124 16.43 -6.69 6.18
N ALA A 125 16.56 -7.28 4.97
CA ALA A 125 16.79 -8.71 4.80
C ALA A 125 18.28 -9.07 4.68
N VAL A 126 19.20 -8.08 4.73
CA VAL A 126 20.63 -8.27 4.50
C VAL A 126 21.41 -7.84 5.73
N ALA A 127 22.29 -8.72 6.23
CA ALA A 127 23.10 -8.43 7.41
C ALA A 127 24.22 -7.41 7.15
N ALA A 128 24.78 -7.42 5.93
CA ALA A 128 25.82 -6.48 5.48
C ALA A 128 25.88 -6.43 3.96
N PHE A 129 26.24 -5.29 3.40
CA PHE A 129 26.42 -5.07 1.96
C PHE A 129 27.42 -3.95 1.69
N ASP A 130 28.01 -3.96 0.50
CA ASP A 130 28.85 -2.85 0.02
C ASP A 130 27.93 -1.67 -0.38
N SER A 131 28.28 -0.45 0.06
CA SER A 131 27.53 0.76 -0.26
C SER A 131 27.34 0.99 -1.77
N LYS A 132 28.23 0.45 -2.61
CA LYS A 132 28.08 0.49 -4.06
C LYS A 132 26.92 -0.35 -4.59
N SER A 133 26.42 -1.28 -3.79
CA SER A 133 25.25 -2.10 -4.12
C SER A 133 23.93 -1.45 -3.70
N ASP A 134 23.96 -0.35 -2.96
CA ASP A 134 22.80 0.39 -2.53
C ASP A 134 22.27 1.28 -3.66
N VAL A 135 21.07 0.99 -4.10
CA VAL A 135 20.36 1.72 -5.16
C VAL A 135 19.17 2.54 -4.64
N THR A 136 19.13 2.78 -3.34
CA THR A 136 18.01 3.47 -2.67
C THR A 136 17.77 4.85 -3.25
N ASN A 137 18.84 5.63 -3.51
CA ASN A 137 18.69 6.98 -4.01
C ASN A 137 18.15 7.01 -5.45
N GLU A 138 18.64 6.12 -6.32
CA GLU A 138 18.18 6.01 -7.70
C GLU A 138 16.71 5.57 -7.76
N VAL A 139 16.32 4.62 -6.92
CA VAL A 139 14.92 4.19 -6.78
C VAL A 139 14.06 5.34 -6.25
N LEU A 140 14.53 6.07 -5.23
CA LEU A 140 13.84 7.24 -4.67
C LEU A 140 13.57 8.31 -5.74
N ASP A 141 14.57 8.63 -6.56
CA ASP A 141 14.44 9.59 -7.67
C ASP A 141 13.41 9.15 -8.72
N LEU A 142 13.30 7.85 -8.97
CA LEU A 142 12.30 7.30 -9.88
C LEU A 142 10.90 7.28 -9.27
N VAL A 143 10.79 6.99 -7.98
CA VAL A 143 9.52 7.02 -7.25
C VAL A 143 8.99 8.47 -7.16
N ASN A 144 9.86 9.46 -7.00
CA ASN A 144 9.48 10.88 -6.98
C ASN A 144 8.85 11.36 -8.30
N LYS A 145 9.07 10.65 -9.41
CA LYS A 145 8.42 10.95 -10.70
C LYS A 145 7.01 10.33 -10.81
N GLN A 146 6.64 9.45 -9.89
CA GLN A 146 5.32 8.84 -9.88
C GLN A 146 4.29 9.80 -9.31
N LYS A 147 3.14 9.89 -9.95
CA LYS A 147 1.99 10.63 -9.43
C LYS A 147 1.01 9.63 -8.86
N LEU A 148 0.86 9.61 -7.55
CA LEU A 148 -0.15 8.82 -6.86
C LEU A 148 -1.28 9.75 -6.42
N ASP A 149 -2.51 9.34 -6.71
CA ASP A 149 -3.72 10.07 -6.33
C ASP A 149 -4.36 9.32 -5.16
N PHE A 150 -4.16 9.84 -3.96
CA PHE A 150 -4.75 9.29 -2.75
C PHE A 150 -6.19 9.77 -2.61
N LYS A 151 -7.13 8.84 -2.73
CA LYS A 151 -8.56 9.07 -2.55
C LYS A 151 -9.07 8.21 -1.41
N SER A 152 -9.98 8.77 -0.63
CA SER A 152 -10.66 8.02 0.40
C SER A 152 -11.42 6.83 -0.22
N VAL A 153 -11.18 5.65 0.32
CA VAL A 153 -11.91 4.42 -0.07
C VAL A 153 -13.11 4.17 0.82
N THR A 154 -13.19 4.87 1.95
CA THR A 154 -14.35 4.82 2.82
C THR A 154 -15.35 5.91 2.43
N PRO A 155 -16.63 5.60 2.20
CA PRO A 155 -17.64 6.61 1.98
C PRO A 155 -17.63 7.60 3.13
N GLU A 156 -17.64 8.89 2.82
CA GLU A 156 -17.94 9.89 3.83
C GLU A 156 -19.30 9.52 4.40
N ALA A 157 -19.40 9.40 5.73
CA ALA A 157 -20.65 9.08 6.39
C ALA A 157 -21.61 10.28 6.22
N GLU A 158 -22.15 10.44 5.00
CA GLU A 158 -23.35 11.19 4.76
C GLU A 158 -24.51 10.36 5.31
N LYS A 159 -25.10 10.88 6.38
CA LYS A 159 -26.24 10.34 7.11
C LYS A 159 -25.98 9.01 7.82
N ALA A 160 -26.09 9.07 9.14
CA ALA A 160 -26.29 7.88 9.96
C ALA A 160 -27.30 6.95 9.27
N PRO A 161 -27.01 5.65 9.12
CA PRO A 161 -28.03 4.72 8.66
C PRO A 161 -29.16 4.78 9.68
N GLU A 162 -30.33 5.23 9.23
CA GLU A 162 -31.59 5.00 9.93
C GLU A 162 -31.61 3.53 10.32
N ALA A 163 -31.59 3.29 11.61
CA ALA A 163 -31.51 1.97 12.20
C ALA A 163 -32.63 1.10 11.58
N ALA A 164 -32.22 0.21 10.69
CA ALA A 164 -33.07 -0.90 10.29
C ALA A 164 -33.33 -1.74 11.55
N ALA A 165 -34.46 -1.50 12.20
CA ALA A 165 -34.96 -2.33 13.26
C ALA A 165 -34.98 -3.79 12.78
N PRO A 166 -34.47 -4.74 13.56
CA PRO A 166 -34.61 -6.14 13.22
C PRO A 166 -36.07 -6.50 13.16
N LYS A 167 -36.58 -6.85 11.98
CA LYS A 167 -37.89 -7.48 11.85
C LYS A 167 -37.82 -8.78 12.64
N ALA A 168 -38.55 -8.79 13.77
CA ALA A 168 -38.83 -10.00 14.48
C ALA A 168 -39.63 -10.92 13.55
N GLU A 169 -39.03 -11.99 13.13
CA GLU A 169 -39.73 -13.13 12.53
C GLU A 169 -40.52 -13.82 13.65
N THR A 170 -41.82 -13.67 13.61
CA THR A 170 -42.74 -14.44 14.39
C THR A 170 -42.67 -15.91 13.95
N PRO A 171 -42.54 -16.87 14.87
CA PRO A 171 -42.64 -18.28 14.53
C PRO A 171 -44.09 -18.59 14.08
N LYS A 172 -44.25 -19.14 12.90
CA LYS A 172 -45.51 -19.74 12.47
C LYS A 172 -45.72 -21.03 13.25
N ASP A 173 -46.68 -21.02 14.12
CA ASP A 173 -47.30 -22.21 14.68
C ASP A 173 -47.92 -23.06 13.58
N ASP A 174 -47.31 -24.18 13.28
CA ASP A 174 -47.95 -25.29 12.58
C ASP A 174 -48.63 -26.22 13.57
N LYS A 175 -49.88 -25.88 13.79
CA LYS A 175 -50.83 -26.72 14.49
C LYS A 175 -51.89 -27.16 13.47
N ALA A 176 -51.89 -28.36 13.14
CA ALA A 176 -53.00 -29.22 12.77
C ALA A 176 -52.66 -30.25 11.72
N ALA A 177 -52.67 -31.50 12.08
CA ALA A 177 -53.72 -32.33 11.54
C ALA A 177 -53.78 -33.63 12.30
N LYS A 178 -54.78 -33.63 13.01
CA LYS A 178 -55.48 -34.72 13.68
C LYS A 178 -56.06 -35.73 12.68
N ALA A 179 -55.86 -37.02 13.01
CA ALA A 179 -56.90 -38.01 13.20
C ALA A 179 -57.52 -38.73 12.01
N LYS A 180 -57.61 -40.00 12.26
CA LYS A 180 -58.56 -41.07 11.84
C LYS A 180 -57.92 -42.01 10.85
N LYS A 181 -57.77 -43.24 11.11
CA LYS A 181 -58.50 -44.32 11.73
C LYS A 181 -57.56 -45.50 11.84
#